data_23ddbcbc4639887b7d110a299d77cf42
#
_entry.id   23ddbcbc4639887b7d110a299d77cf42
#
_cell.length_a   1.000
_cell.length_b   1.000
_cell.length_c   1.000
_cell.angle_alpha   90.00
_cell.angle_beta   90.00
_cell.angle_gamma   90.00
#
_symmetry.space_group_name_H-M   'P 1'
#
loop_
_entity.id
_entity.type
_entity.pdbx_description
1 polymer ?
#
loop_
_entity_poly.entity_id
_entity_poly.type
_entity_poly.pdbx_seq_one_letter_code
_entity_poly.pdbx_strand_id
1 'polypeptide(L)'
;MEIRDTMLPVLRPLGGEEEVQALREVIESGWWGKGPKVAEFEQKFAEMVGAKYAVAVTSASHGQDLVMKAKGLKGIDVINPTMSFIATATIPLWNDCTSNIVDVQEWDLNIDPQDVKARLKRNSDALIAVNMAGIPAPIDEIREFY
;
A
#
# COMPACT_ATOMS: atom_id res chain seq x y z
N MET A 1 -9.51 -11.40 34.29
CA MET A 1 -9.45 -11.18 32.84
C MET A 1 -10.30 -12.26 32.21
N GLU A 2 -11.44 -11.89 31.62
CA GLU A 2 -12.35 -12.85 31.00
C GLU A 2 -11.76 -13.27 29.65
N ILE A 3 -11.57 -14.56 29.45
CA ILE A 3 -11.08 -15.11 28.17
C ILE A 3 -12.29 -15.28 27.26
N ARG A 4 -12.23 -14.76 26.04
CA ARG A 4 -13.30 -14.91 25.05
C ARG A 4 -13.40 -16.38 24.60
N ASP A 5 -14.62 -16.89 24.54
CA ASP A 5 -14.91 -18.25 24.06
C ASP A 5 -14.83 -18.37 22.53
N THR A 6 -14.77 -17.25 21.82
CA THR A 6 -14.72 -17.20 20.35
C THR A 6 -13.47 -16.48 19.86
N MET A 7 -12.87 -16.98 18.76
CA MET A 7 -11.74 -16.35 18.10
C MET A 7 -12.11 -14.94 17.65
N LEU A 8 -11.24 -13.97 17.92
CA LEU A 8 -11.33 -12.64 17.36
C LEU A 8 -10.72 -12.67 15.94
N PRO A 9 -11.50 -12.48 14.87
CA PRO A 9 -10.94 -12.44 13.54
C PRO A 9 -10.10 -11.18 13.34
N VAL A 10 -8.96 -11.31 12.67
CA VAL A 10 -8.09 -10.18 12.28
C VAL A 10 -8.80 -9.28 11.27
N LEU A 11 -9.60 -9.86 10.40
CA LEU A 11 -10.40 -9.17 9.38
C LEU A 11 -11.81 -9.76 9.35
N ARG A 12 -12.80 -8.88 9.31
CA ARG A 12 -14.20 -9.27 9.07
C ARG A 12 -14.75 -8.45 7.90
N PRO A 13 -14.81 -9.03 6.70
CA PRO A 13 -15.42 -8.35 5.56
C PRO A 13 -16.88 -7.98 5.85
N LEU A 14 -17.25 -6.79 5.40
CA LEU A 14 -18.63 -6.34 5.39
C LEU A 14 -19.10 -6.35 3.94
N GLY A 15 -20.33 -6.78 3.74
CA GLY A 15 -20.99 -6.77 2.43
C GLY A 15 -22.49 -7.00 2.63
N GLY A 16 -23.29 -6.55 1.67
CA GLY A 16 -24.74 -6.62 1.72
C GLY A 16 -25.36 -6.60 0.33
N GLU A 17 -26.60 -6.17 0.27
CA GLU A 17 -27.38 -6.14 -0.97
C GLU A 17 -26.82 -5.14 -2.01
N GLU A 18 -26.15 -4.08 -1.56
CA GLU A 18 -25.53 -3.08 -2.46
C GLU A 18 -24.41 -3.71 -3.30
N GLU A 19 -23.54 -4.53 -2.68
CA GLU A 19 -22.48 -5.25 -3.39
C GLU A 19 -23.07 -6.31 -4.33
N VAL A 20 -24.09 -7.04 -3.88
CA VAL A 20 -24.80 -8.03 -4.72
C VAL A 20 -25.42 -7.36 -5.95
N GLN A 21 -26.06 -6.21 -5.78
CA GLN A 21 -26.65 -5.47 -6.90
C GLN A 21 -25.59 -4.96 -7.88
N ALA A 22 -24.47 -4.42 -7.37
CA ALA A 22 -23.36 -3.97 -8.21
C ALA A 22 -22.75 -5.12 -9.04
N LEU A 23 -22.59 -6.30 -8.43
CA LEU A 23 -22.13 -7.50 -9.14
C LEU A 23 -23.14 -7.97 -10.19
N ARG A 24 -24.45 -7.94 -9.91
CA ARG A 24 -25.49 -8.29 -10.86
C ARG A 24 -25.43 -7.40 -12.10
N GLU A 25 -25.31 -6.09 -11.92
CA GLU A 25 -25.17 -5.14 -13.01
C GLU A 25 -23.94 -5.42 -13.89
N VAL A 26 -22.80 -5.81 -13.29
CA VAL A 26 -21.60 -6.19 -14.04
C VAL A 26 -21.84 -7.46 -14.86
N ILE A 27 -22.48 -8.48 -14.27
CA ILE A 27 -22.80 -9.74 -14.95
C ILE A 27 -23.73 -9.49 -16.14
N GLU A 28 -24.81 -8.74 -15.93
CA GLU A 28 -25.80 -8.42 -16.96
C GLU A 28 -25.22 -7.56 -18.09
N SER A 29 -24.27 -6.66 -17.78
CA SER A 29 -23.60 -5.82 -18.78
C SER A 29 -22.67 -6.58 -19.72
N GLY A 30 -22.23 -7.78 -19.32
CA GLY A 30 -21.19 -8.55 -20.03
C GLY A 30 -19.76 -8.01 -19.93
N TRP A 31 -19.53 -6.88 -19.22
CA TRP A 31 -18.19 -6.29 -18.98
C TRP A 31 -17.54 -6.85 -17.73
N TRP A 32 -16.97 -8.03 -17.81
CA TRP A 32 -16.41 -8.74 -16.67
C TRP A 32 -14.94 -8.38 -16.38
N GLY A 33 -14.29 -7.62 -17.24
CA GLY A 33 -12.92 -7.11 -17.06
C GLY A 33 -12.92 -5.62 -16.78
N LYS A 34 -11.87 -4.93 -17.26
CA LYS A 34 -11.77 -3.47 -17.15
C LYS A 34 -12.90 -2.81 -17.99
N GLY A 35 -13.88 -2.27 -17.32
CA GLY A 35 -15.08 -1.69 -17.93
C GLY A 35 -15.56 -0.44 -17.19
N PRO A 36 -16.82 -0.01 -17.42
CA PRO A 36 -17.36 1.22 -16.84
C PRO A 36 -17.30 1.29 -15.32
N LYS A 37 -17.52 0.17 -14.60
CA LYS A 37 -17.43 0.13 -13.13
C LYS A 37 -16.01 0.39 -12.62
N VAL A 38 -14.99 -0.07 -13.35
CA VAL A 38 -13.58 0.22 -13.00
C VAL A 38 -13.30 1.71 -13.22
N ALA A 39 -13.75 2.30 -14.32
CA ALA A 39 -13.56 3.72 -14.59
C ALA A 39 -14.28 4.60 -13.54
N GLU A 40 -15.49 4.23 -13.15
CA GLU A 40 -16.24 4.90 -12.08
C GLU A 40 -15.49 4.82 -10.73
N PHE A 41 -14.95 3.65 -10.39
CA PHE A 41 -14.14 3.45 -9.19
C PHE A 41 -12.90 4.32 -9.20
N GLU A 42 -12.12 4.30 -10.30
CA GLU A 42 -10.90 5.09 -10.46
C GLU A 42 -11.20 6.59 -10.28
N GLN A 43 -12.29 7.08 -10.88
CA GLN A 43 -12.70 8.49 -10.74
C GLN A 43 -13.07 8.83 -9.30
N LYS A 44 -13.99 8.08 -8.68
CA LYS A 44 -14.46 8.34 -7.32
C LYS A 44 -13.33 8.25 -6.30
N PHE A 45 -12.40 7.31 -6.47
CA PHE A 45 -11.25 7.16 -5.60
C PHE A 45 -10.29 8.36 -5.73
N ALA A 46 -9.99 8.79 -6.96
CA ALA A 46 -9.18 9.97 -7.20
C ALA A 46 -9.78 11.23 -6.53
N GLU A 47 -11.09 11.45 -6.70
CA GLU A 47 -11.82 12.56 -6.06
C GLU A 47 -11.74 12.48 -4.53
N MET A 48 -11.96 11.29 -3.96
CA MET A 48 -11.96 11.09 -2.50
C MET A 48 -10.60 11.41 -1.86
N VAL A 49 -9.49 11.08 -2.53
CA VAL A 49 -8.12 11.31 -2.01
C VAL A 49 -7.49 12.62 -2.52
N GLY A 50 -8.22 13.42 -3.30
CA GLY A 50 -7.72 14.66 -3.88
C GLY A 50 -6.62 14.48 -4.94
N ALA A 51 -6.55 13.30 -5.57
CA ALA A 51 -5.59 12.99 -6.63
C ALA A 51 -6.16 13.32 -8.01
N LYS A 52 -5.29 13.63 -8.98
CA LYS A 52 -5.71 13.89 -10.37
C LYS A 52 -6.16 12.63 -11.07
N TYR A 53 -5.55 11.49 -10.76
CA TYR A 53 -5.83 10.20 -11.36
C TYR A 53 -5.74 9.09 -10.32
N ALA A 54 -6.49 8.01 -10.54
CA ALA A 54 -6.32 6.72 -9.88
C ALA A 54 -6.29 5.63 -10.93
N VAL A 55 -5.59 4.54 -10.65
CA VAL A 55 -5.49 3.38 -11.54
C VAL A 55 -5.77 2.13 -10.70
N ALA A 56 -6.83 1.41 -11.03
CA ALA A 56 -7.13 0.14 -10.40
C ALA A 56 -6.15 -0.95 -10.87
N VAL A 57 -5.62 -1.68 -9.93
CA VAL A 57 -4.66 -2.78 -10.15
C VAL A 57 -5.14 -4.04 -9.44
N THR A 58 -4.59 -5.18 -9.82
CA THR A 58 -5.00 -6.49 -9.28
C THR A 58 -4.58 -6.70 -7.82
N SER A 59 -3.53 -6.01 -7.37
CA SER A 59 -3.05 -6.04 -5.98
C SER A 59 -2.14 -4.85 -5.68
N ALA A 60 -1.94 -4.54 -4.40
CA ALA A 60 -0.96 -3.55 -3.96
C ALA A 60 0.47 -3.88 -4.43
N SER A 61 0.83 -5.16 -4.49
CA SER A 61 2.14 -5.62 -5.00
C SER A 61 2.34 -5.19 -6.46
N HIS A 62 1.35 -5.42 -7.33
CA HIS A 62 1.42 -4.93 -8.72
C HIS A 62 1.44 -3.41 -8.80
N GLY A 63 0.71 -2.73 -7.91
CA GLY A 63 0.75 -1.25 -7.82
C GLY A 63 2.15 -0.74 -7.52
N GLN A 64 2.84 -1.33 -6.53
CA GLN A 64 4.22 -0.99 -6.20
C GLN A 64 5.17 -1.24 -7.38
N ASP A 65 5.08 -2.41 -8.02
CA ASP A 65 5.90 -2.74 -9.20
C ASP A 65 5.69 -1.75 -10.36
N LEU A 66 4.43 -1.39 -10.62
CA LEU A 66 4.09 -0.39 -11.64
C LEU A 66 4.68 0.99 -11.32
N VAL A 67 4.63 1.42 -10.06
CA VAL A 67 5.24 2.70 -9.65
C VAL A 67 6.75 2.67 -9.85
N MET A 68 7.43 1.60 -9.43
CA MET A 68 8.88 1.43 -9.62
C MET A 68 9.25 1.54 -11.10
N LYS A 69 8.55 0.83 -11.97
CA LYS A 69 8.76 0.83 -13.43
C LYS A 69 8.43 2.17 -14.07
N ALA A 70 7.30 2.77 -13.72
CA ALA A 70 6.87 4.05 -14.28
C ALA A 70 7.82 5.21 -13.91
N LYS A 71 8.45 5.13 -12.74
CA LYS A 71 9.48 6.08 -12.29
C LYS A 71 10.88 5.74 -12.78
N GLY A 72 11.09 4.58 -13.40
CA GLY A 72 12.41 4.12 -13.83
C GLY A 72 13.36 3.86 -12.65
N LEU A 73 12.83 3.50 -11.47
CA LEU A 73 13.63 3.25 -10.28
C LEU A 73 14.43 1.97 -10.45
N LYS A 74 15.76 2.11 -10.51
CA LYS A 74 16.69 1.01 -10.73
C LYS A 74 18.07 1.35 -10.12
N GLY A 75 18.71 0.36 -9.50
CA GLY A 75 20.04 0.54 -8.91
C GLY A 75 20.07 1.44 -7.67
N ILE A 76 18.92 1.75 -7.10
CA ILE A 76 18.78 2.57 -5.90
C ILE A 76 18.55 1.73 -4.64
N ASP A 77 18.73 2.36 -3.50
CA ASP A 77 18.39 1.80 -2.19
C ASP A 77 16.95 2.25 -1.83
N VAL A 78 16.06 1.30 -1.59
CA VAL A 78 14.66 1.55 -1.25
C VAL A 78 14.45 1.24 0.23
N ILE A 79 14.14 2.25 1.01
CA ILE A 79 13.84 2.10 2.44
C ILE A 79 12.43 1.56 2.62
N ASN A 80 12.27 0.57 3.51
CA ASN A 80 10.96 -0.02 3.81
C ASN A 80 10.92 -0.60 5.23
N PRO A 81 9.75 -0.64 5.89
CA PRO A 81 9.65 -1.09 7.27
C PRO A 81 9.75 -2.62 7.38
N THR A 82 10.29 -3.09 8.50
CA THR A 82 10.36 -4.53 8.82
C THR A 82 8.98 -5.15 9.02
N MET A 83 8.01 -4.39 9.53
CA MET A 83 6.62 -4.84 9.72
C MET A 83 5.76 -4.46 8.53
N SER A 84 5.63 -5.37 7.56
CA SER A 84 4.85 -5.17 6.35
C SER A 84 4.55 -6.49 5.64
N PHE A 85 3.76 -6.44 4.57
CA PHE A 85 3.64 -7.57 3.66
C PHE A 85 4.96 -7.76 2.88
N ILE A 86 5.32 -9.00 2.63
CA ILE A 86 6.62 -9.37 2.00
C ILE A 86 6.91 -8.62 0.69
N ALA A 87 5.88 -8.27 -0.07
CA ALA A 87 6.03 -7.53 -1.33
C ALA A 87 6.74 -6.18 -1.14
N THR A 88 6.55 -5.51 0.00
CA THR A 88 7.21 -4.23 0.31
C THR A 88 8.74 -4.34 0.21
N ALA A 89 9.30 -5.49 0.61
CA ALA A 89 10.72 -5.73 0.53
C ALA A 89 11.15 -6.41 -0.78
N THR A 90 10.30 -7.25 -1.39
CA THR A 90 10.68 -8.03 -2.59
C THR A 90 10.49 -7.26 -3.90
N ILE A 91 9.52 -6.35 -3.99
CA ILE A 91 9.31 -5.56 -5.21
C ILE A 91 10.53 -4.68 -5.57
N PRO A 92 11.20 -3.98 -4.63
CA PRO A 92 12.47 -3.34 -4.93
C PRO A 92 13.50 -4.29 -5.56
N LEU A 93 13.65 -5.49 -5.01
CA LEU A 93 14.62 -6.48 -5.53
C LEU A 93 14.27 -6.93 -6.96
N TRP A 94 12.99 -7.08 -7.30
CA TRP A 94 12.55 -7.42 -8.66
C TRP A 94 12.81 -6.31 -9.68
N ASN A 95 13.00 -5.08 -9.21
CA ASN A 95 13.32 -3.91 -10.02
C ASN A 95 14.82 -3.54 -9.97
N ASP A 96 15.70 -4.50 -9.67
CA ASP A 96 17.15 -4.30 -9.58
C ASP A 96 17.56 -3.21 -8.57
N CYS A 97 16.77 -3.01 -7.51
CA CYS A 97 17.07 -2.12 -6.39
C CYS A 97 17.50 -2.94 -5.15
N THR A 98 18.10 -2.29 -4.18
CA THR A 98 18.30 -2.89 -2.86
C THR A 98 17.12 -2.58 -1.95
N SER A 99 16.77 -3.52 -1.07
CA SER A 99 15.76 -3.34 -0.03
C SER A 99 16.47 -3.04 1.30
N ASN A 100 16.31 -1.82 1.80
CA ASN A 100 16.90 -1.35 3.05
C ASN A 100 15.82 -1.40 4.14
N ILE A 101 15.82 -2.48 4.90
CA ILE A 101 14.79 -2.74 5.91
C ILE A 101 15.16 -1.96 7.17
N VAL A 102 14.23 -1.11 7.62
CA VAL A 102 14.35 -0.31 8.85
C VAL A 102 13.34 -0.79 9.90
N ASP A 103 13.58 -0.42 11.14
CA ASP A 103 12.72 -0.80 12.26
C ASP A 103 11.40 -0.02 12.25
N VAL A 104 10.49 -0.41 13.14
CA VAL A 104 9.18 0.20 13.35
C VAL A 104 9.06 0.74 14.77
N GLN A 105 8.22 1.76 14.94
CA GLN A 105 7.88 2.29 16.25
C GLN A 105 7.09 1.26 17.07
N GLU A 106 7.42 1.07 18.34
CA GLU A 106 6.79 0.05 19.21
C GLU A 106 5.29 0.30 19.44
N TRP A 107 4.86 1.57 19.39
CA TRP A 107 3.50 1.93 19.80
C TRP A 107 2.45 1.80 18.68
N ASP A 108 2.82 1.92 17.40
CA ASP A 108 1.89 1.88 16.26
C ASP A 108 2.34 0.95 15.12
N LEU A 109 3.55 0.40 15.22
CA LEU A 109 4.17 -0.49 14.23
C LEU A 109 4.38 0.16 12.84
N ASN A 110 4.30 1.49 12.76
CA ASN A 110 4.69 2.23 11.58
C ASN A 110 6.22 2.38 11.50
N ILE A 111 6.72 2.71 10.31
CA ILE A 111 8.15 2.94 10.08
C ILE A 111 8.73 3.95 11.07
N ASP A 112 9.90 3.63 11.66
CA ASP A 112 10.57 4.50 12.62
C ASP A 112 11.42 5.57 11.90
N PRO A 113 11.05 6.88 12.01
CA PRO A 113 11.83 7.95 11.40
C PRO A 113 13.29 8.01 11.86
N GLN A 114 13.57 7.61 13.10
CA GLN A 114 14.94 7.66 13.63
C GLN A 114 15.80 6.56 12.98
N ASP A 115 15.27 5.36 12.79
CA ASP A 115 15.99 4.31 12.08
C ASP A 115 16.09 4.58 10.58
N VAL A 116 15.08 5.20 9.96
CA VAL A 116 15.16 5.73 8.59
C VAL A 116 16.36 6.66 8.46
N LYS A 117 16.45 7.67 9.34
CA LYS A 117 17.54 8.66 9.35
C LYS A 117 18.92 8.01 9.55
N ALA A 118 19.00 7.03 10.44
CA ALA A 118 20.24 6.32 10.74
C ALA A 118 20.73 5.44 9.56
N ARG A 119 19.79 4.91 8.76
CA ARG A 119 20.12 4.01 7.63
C ARG A 119 20.06 4.66 6.26
N LEU A 120 19.81 5.96 6.20
CA LEU A 120 19.78 6.74 4.96
C LEU A 120 21.14 6.69 4.27
N LYS A 121 21.17 6.32 3.00
CA LYS A 121 22.35 6.28 2.15
C LYS A 121 22.24 7.34 1.05
N ARG A 122 23.38 7.66 0.40
CA ARG A 122 23.42 8.64 -0.70
C ARG A 122 22.47 8.29 -1.87
N ASN A 123 22.19 7.00 -2.10
CA ASN A 123 21.33 6.48 -3.15
C ASN A 123 19.99 5.93 -2.62
N SER A 124 19.58 6.33 -1.41
CA SER A 124 18.24 6.03 -0.89
C SER A 124 17.25 7.02 -1.49
N ASP A 125 16.84 6.77 -2.74
CA ASP A 125 15.99 7.68 -3.53
C ASP A 125 14.50 7.31 -3.49
N ALA A 126 14.12 6.28 -2.73
CA ALA A 126 12.73 5.89 -2.55
C ALA A 126 12.49 5.27 -1.16
N LEU A 127 11.31 5.53 -0.62
CA LEU A 127 10.82 4.96 0.63
C LEU A 127 9.41 4.43 0.42
N ILE A 128 9.16 3.23 0.93
CA ILE A 128 7.82 2.63 0.97
C ILE A 128 7.36 2.61 2.42
N ALA A 129 6.34 3.40 2.74
CA ALA A 129 5.71 3.39 4.04
C ALA A 129 4.42 2.55 4.01
N VAL A 130 4.07 1.99 5.15
CA VAL A 130 2.82 1.26 5.37
C VAL A 130 2.03 1.98 6.43
N ASN A 131 0.76 2.26 6.18
CA ASN A 131 -0.17 2.75 7.19
C ASN A 131 -0.71 1.56 7.99
N MET A 132 0.06 1.13 9.00
CA MET A 132 -0.24 -0.09 9.75
C MET A 132 -1.60 0.00 10.45
N ALA A 133 -2.47 -0.97 10.17
CA ALA A 133 -3.85 -1.01 10.70
C ALA A 133 -4.65 0.28 10.45
N GLY A 134 -4.31 1.06 9.41
CA GLY A 134 -4.95 2.34 9.07
C GLY A 134 -4.41 3.56 9.83
N ILE A 135 -3.41 3.39 10.68
CA ILE A 135 -2.72 4.50 11.35
C ILE A 135 -1.73 5.14 10.35
N PRO A 136 -1.83 6.46 10.08
CA PRO A 136 -0.92 7.11 9.13
C PRO A 136 0.54 6.99 9.56
N ALA A 137 1.40 6.60 8.63
CA ALA A 137 2.84 6.62 8.86
C ALA A 137 3.37 8.05 8.99
N PRO A 138 4.46 8.30 9.75
CA PRO A 138 5.00 9.63 10.07
C PRO A 138 5.77 10.24 8.87
N ILE A 139 5.10 10.36 7.72
CA ILE A 139 5.73 10.81 6.46
C ILE A 139 6.20 12.26 6.54
N ASP A 140 5.48 13.11 7.27
CA ASP A 140 5.87 14.53 7.37
C ASP A 140 7.17 14.69 8.15
N GLU A 141 7.36 13.93 9.24
CA GLU A 141 8.63 13.90 9.97
C GLU A 141 9.78 13.36 9.09
N ILE A 142 9.52 12.30 8.33
CA ILE A 142 10.54 11.73 7.42
C ILE A 142 10.94 12.74 6.34
N ARG A 143 10.00 13.50 5.78
CA ARG A 143 10.27 14.54 4.76
C ARG A 143 11.17 15.68 5.23
N GLU A 144 11.27 15.92 6.52
CA GLU A 144 12.15 16.98 7.05
C GLU A 144 13.64 16.70 6.81
N PHE A 145 14.01 15.44 6.63
CA PHE A 145 15.42 15.04 6.47
C PHE A 145 15.68 14.12 5.26
N TYR A 146 14.63 13.65 4.56
CA TYR A 146 14.72 12.80 3.38
C TYR A 146 14.80 13.63 2.10
#